data_dc45676dac42ee781d1a6ab33b22bd88
#
_entry.id   dc45676dac42ee781d1a6ab33b22bd88
#
_cell.length_a   1.000
_cell.length_b   1.000
_cell.length_c   1.000
_cell.angle_alpha   90.00
_cell.angle_beta   90.00
_cell.angle_gamma   90.00
#
_symmetry.space_group_name_H-M   'P 1'
#
loop_
_entity.id
_entity.type
_entity.pdbx_description
1 polymer ?
#
loop_
_entity_poly.entity_id
_entity_poly.type
_entity_poly.pdbx_seq_one_letter_code
_entity_poly.pdbx_strand_id
1 'polypeptide(L)'
;MRRQELILYRIFQEDRDRLLREIAELAEDYEDGIMNKAVGGTRAEREMAARLYGFLHGLLELAGTYGFHGNLWHCYLAHLLVTNENSYSRSCEMRGAVPGTVNHAALHDMEIFKEFFDYDFGPICERLHVAGFSMAEDYQGNSLESRVYNARICARICELAVKLGQAATAEEMKAVLTDFYREYGVGKLGLHKCFRIGRDEDGRACIQPVPRIAHVRLEDLVGYEIPKEKLINNTDAFVAGRAANNCLLFGDAGTGKSSCIKAIANEYYDKGLRVIEVYKHQFQDLNRIISQIKGRNYKFIIFMDDLSFEDFEIEYKYLKAVIEGGLEKKPENVLIYATSNRRHLIRENYGDKTEDGSLSEARQDMHTSDTVQEKLSLVYRFGVTIYFGAPDKKQFQGIVKVLAERNGVNMPQEELFLAANKWELAHGGLSGRTAQQFIDYLKGSGDL
;
A
#
# COMPACT_ATOMS: atom_id res chain seq x y z
N MET A 1 -19.64 27.81 -11.28
CA MET A 1 -18.42 26.97 -11.40
C MET A 1 -18.58 25.91 -12.50
N ARG A 2 -17.68 25.81 -13.48
CA ARG A 2 -17.79 24.97 -14.71
C ARG A 2 -17.53 23.48 -14.51
N ARG A 3 -17.90 22.87 -13.38
CA ARG A 3 -17.65 21.44 -13.06
C ARG A 3 -18.14 20.48 -14.16
N GLN A 4 -19.30 20.79 -14.77
CA GLN A 4 -19.93 19.93 -15.78
C GLN A 4 -19.12 19.85 -17.09
N GLU A 5 -18.19 20.78 -17.32
CA GLU A 5 -17.35 20.87 -18.51
C GLU A 5 -16.07 20.03 -18.41
N LEU A 6 -15.76 19.44 -17.25
CA LEU A 6 -14.60 18.57 -17.07
C LEU A 6 -14.64 17.40 -18.05
N ILE A 7 -13.49 17.11 -18.71
CA ILE A 7 -13.34 16.07 -19.71
C ILE A 7 -12.66 14.85 -19.13
N LEU A 8 -11.43 15.00 -18.59
CA LEU A 8 -10.60 13.92 -18.08
C LEU A 8 -10.82 13.66 -16.59
N TYR A 9 -10.99 14.73 -15.81
CA TYR A 9 -11.12 14.65 -14.37
C TYR A 9 -12.60 14.53 -13.92
N ARG A 10 -13.44 13.98 -14.78
CA ARG A 10 -14.81 13.60 -14.40
C ARG A 10 -14.77 12.54 -13.31
N ILE A 11 -15.51 12.79 -12.24
CA ILE A 11 -15.65 11.86 -11.13
C ILE A 11 -17.06 11.30 -11.19
N PHE A 12 -17.16 9.98 -11.40
CA PHE A 12 -18.45 9.27 -11.51
C PHE A 12 -18.89 8.66 -10.17
N GLN A 13 -18.07 8.73 -9.12
CA GLN A 13 -18.39 8.20 -7.79
C GLN A 13 -19.06 9.32 -6.96
N GLU A 14 -20.35 9.19 -6.71
CA GLU A 14 -21.17 10.19 -6.02
C GLU A 14 -20.61 10.66 -4.67
N ASP A 15 -19.94 9.77 -3.92
CA ASP A 15 -19.38 10.14 -2.62
C ASP A 15 -18.09 10.96 -2.70
N ARG A 16 -17.27 10.79 -3.73
CA ARG A 16 -15.97 11.47 -3.83
C ARG A 16 -16.08 12.91 -4.27
N ASP A 17 -17.04 13.21 -5.14
CA ASP A 17 -17.22 14.52 -5.74
C ASP A 17 -18.37 15.32 -5.07
N ARG A 18 -18.94 14.77 -4.02
CA ARG A 18 -20.09 15.36 -3.33
C ARG A 18 -19.85 16.80 -2.94
N LEU A 19 -18.73 17.11 -2.28
CA LEU A 19 -18.42 18.48 -1.85
C LEU A 19 -18.19 19.42 -3.03
N LEU A 20 -17.51 18.97 -4.09
CA LEU A 20 -17.30 19.77 -5.29
C LEU A 20 -18.65 20.09 -5.99
N ARG A 21 -19.56 19.12 -6.00
CA ARG A 21 -20.92 19.32 -6.55
C ARG A 21 -21.73 20.30 -5.70
N GLU A 22 -21.76 20.08 -4.39
CA GLU A 22 -22.50 20.92 -3.45
C GLU A 22 -22.06 22.38 -3.53
N ILE A 23 -20.74 22.63 -3.60
CA ILE A 23 -20.23 24.01 -3.68
C ILE A 23 -20.42 24.63 -5.07
N ALA A 24 -20.31 23.85 -6.16
CA ALA A 24 -20.56 24.36 -7.49
C ALA A 24 -22.02 24.80 -7.67
N GLU A 25 -22.98 23.99 -7.20
CA GLU A 25 -24.40 24.31 -7.20
C GLU A 25 -24.72 25.54 -6.31
N LEU A 26 -24.06 25.59 -5.12
CA LEU A 26 -24.24 26.75 -4.22
C LEU A 26 -23.73 28.05 -4.84
N ALA A 27 -22.60 28.02 -5.52
CA ALA A 27 -22.01 29.19 -6.19
C ALA A 27 -22.90 29.65 -7.35
N GLU A 28 -23.44 28.73 -8.15
CA GLU A 28 -24.37 29.03 -9.22
C GLU A 28 -25.68 29.68 -8.67
N ASP A 29 -26.27 29.07 -7.64
CA ASP A 29 -27.48 29.62 -6.98
C ASP A 29 -27.21 31.03 -6.39
N TYR A 30 -26.02 31.26 -5.86
CA TYR A 30 -25.60 32.55 -5.32
C TYR A 30 -25.46 33.62 -6.42
N GLU A 31 -24.78 33.28 -7.52
CA GLU A 31 -24.60 34.18 -8.67
C GLU A 31 -25.95 34.52 -9.33
N ASP A 32 -26.83 33.54 -9.53
CA ASP A 32 -28.15 33.73 -10.06
C ASP A 32 -29.04 34.60 -9.13
N GLY A 33 -28.91 34.40 -7.82
CA GLY A 33 -29.60 35.18 -6.81
C GLY A 33 -29.17 36.65 -6.80
N ILE A 34 -27.89 36.94 -7.03
CA ILE A 34 -27.36 38.31 -7.16
C ILE A 34 -27.93 38.97 -8.43
N MET A 35 -27.93 38.27 -9.56
CA MET A 35 -28.44 38.76 -10.83
C MET A 35 -29.92 39.11 -10.78
N ASN A 36 -30.72 38.34 -10.05
CA ASN A 36 -32.19 38.50 -10.01
C ASN A 36 -32.70 39.48 -8.96
N LYS A 37 -31.87 40.25 -8.23
CA LYS A 37 -32.22 41.23 -7.18
C LYS A 37 -33.18 40.74 -6.08
N ALA A 38 -33.35 39.45 -5.90
CA ALA A 38 -34.36 38.83 -5.07
C ALA A 38 -33.78 38.20 -3.80
N VAL A 39 -32.88 38.91 -3.08
CA VAL A 39 -32.37 38.35 -1.83
C VAL A 39 -32.27 39.43 -0.78
N GLY A 40 -33.21 39.40 0.15
CA GLY A 40 -33.22 40.20 1.38
C GLY A 40 -33.86 39.37 2.48
N GLY A 41 -33.06 38.87 3.45
CA GLY A 41 -33.52 38.33 4.73
C GLY A 41 -34.40 37.08 4.69
N THR A 42 -34.34 36.31 3.62
CA THR A 42 -35.33 35.30 3.25
C THR A 42 -34.95 33.88 3.72
N ARG A 43 -35.95 33.00 3.69
CA ARG A 43 -35.75 31.56 3.90
C ARG A 43 -34.64 31.00 2.99
N ALA A 44 -34.53 31.48 1.76
CA ALA A 44 -33.51 31.06 0.81
C ALA A 44 -32.08 31.36 1.30
N GLU A 45 -31.79 32.52 1.90
CA GLU A 45 -30.46 32.84 2.46
C GLU A 45 -30.10 31.88 3.61
N ARG A 46 -31.07 31.55 4.46
CA ARG A 46 -30.83 30.58 5.55
C ARG A 46 -30.55 29.18 5.02
N GLU A 47 -31.25 28.76 3.97
CA GLU A 47 -31.01 27.48 3.30
C GLU A 47 -29.60 27.44 2.66
N MET A 48 -29.20 28.52 1.99
CA MET A 48 -27.85 28.66 1.42
C MET A 48 -26.75 28.68 2.52
N ALA A 49 -26.98 29.41 3.60
CA ALA A 49 -26.05 29.43 4.74
C ALA A 49 -25.91 28.03 5.38
N ALA A 50 -27.03 27.30 5.51
CA ALA A 50 -27.00 25.94 6.03
C ALA A 50 -26.20 24.98 5.10
N ARG A 51 -26.33 25.12 3.77
CA ARG A 51 -25.55 24.39 2.79
C ARG A 51 -24.05 24.72 2.91
N LEU A 52 -23.68 26.00 3.09
CA LEU A 52 -22.31 26.43 3.26
C LEU A 52 -21.69 25.90 4.58
N TYR A 53 -22.43 25.87 5.67
CA TYR A 53 -22.02 25.21 6.91
C TYR A 53 -21.88 23.68 6.73
N GLY A 54 -22.76 23.05 5.96
CA GLY A 54 -22.64 21.63 5.59
C GLY A 54 -21.38 21.33 4.79
N PHE A 55 -21.03 22.20 3.85
CA PHE A 55 -19.80 22.12 3.08
C PHE A 55 -18.56 22.28 3.98
N LEU A 56 -18.52 23.28 4.87
CA LEU A 56 -17.45 23.48 5.85
C LEU A 56 -17.30 22.25 6.75
N HIS A 57 -18.41 21.69 7.26
CA HIS A 57 -18.38 20.45 8.03
C HIS A 57 -17.76 19.30 7.22
N GLY A 58 -18.14 19.14 5.95
CA GLY A 58 -17.57 18.13 5.07
C GLY A 58 -16.05 18.27 4.89
N LEU A 59 -15.53 19.48 4.75
CA LEU A 59 -14.08 19.74 4.68
C LEU A 59 -13.36 19.35 5.99
N LEU A 60 -13.96 19.66 7.15
CA LEU A 60 -13.40 19.31 8.45
C LEU A 60 -13.39 17.80 8.68
N GLU A 61 -14.46 17.09 8.28
CA GLU A 61 -14.50 15.60 8.34
C GLU A 61 -13.46 14.96 7.42
N LEU A 62 -13.23 15.52 6.23
CA LEU A 62 -12.15 15.07 5.35
C LEU A 62 -10.79 15.32 5.97
N ALA A 63 -10.58 16.46 6.61
CA ALA A 63 -9.33 16.75 7.32
C ALA A 63 -9.07 15.73 8.43
N GLY A 64 -10.08 15.36 9.22
CA GLY A 64 -9.97 14.30 10.24
C GLY A 64 -9.74 12.91 9.65
N THR A 65 -10.33 12.62 8.49
CA THR A 65 -10.21 11.31 7.82
C THR A 65 -8.85 11.12 7.17
N TYR A 66 -8.37 12.12 6.43
CA TYR A 66 -7.13 12.05 5.63
C TYR A 66 -5.93 12.71 6.29
N GLY A 67 -6.13 13.46 7.38
CA GLY A 67 -5.07 14.18 8.10
C GLY A 67 -4.65 15.47 7.42
N PHE A 68 -5.52 16.11 6.61
CA PHE A 68 -5.20 17.34 5.90
C PHE A 68 -5.05 18.53 6.87
N HIS A 69 -4.19 19.48 6.49
CA HIS A 69 -3.91 20.72 7.21
C HIS A 69 -3.62 21.86 6.22
N GLY A 70 -3.64 23.10 6.70
CA GLY A 70 -3.56 24.28 5.85
C GLY A 70 -4.88 24.59 5.17
N ASN A 71 -4.87 24.97 3.91
CA ASN A 71 -6.10 25.25 3.17
C ASN A 71 -6.81 23.94 2.79
N LEU A 72 -7.90 23.62 3.50
CA LEU A 72 -8.63 22.36 3.34
C LEU A 72 -9.33 22.25 1.97
N TRP A 73 -9.78 23.37 1.41
CA TRP A 73 -10.35 23.37 0.07
C TRP A 73 -9.30 22.97 -0.98
N HIS A 74 -8.13 23.59 -0.94
CA HIS A 74 -7.04 23.23 -1.82
C HIS A 74 -6.57 21.79 -1.62
N CYS A 75 -6.51 21.31 -0.37
CA CYS A 75 -6.17 19.90 -0.07
C CYS A 75 -7.19 18.94 -0.67
N TYR A 76 -8.49 19.27 -0.58
CA TYR A 76 -9.54 18.46 -1.18
C TYR A 76 -9.43 18.42 -2.72
N LEU A 77 -9.21 19.57 -3.38
CA LEU A 77 -9.02 19.64 -4.83
C LEU A 77 -7.79 18.86 -5.27
N ALA A 78 -6.65 19.02 -4.57
CA ALA A 78 -5.44 18.25 -4.83
C ALA A 78 -5.67 16.74 -4.65
N HIS A 79 -6.41 16.34 -3.61
CA HIS A 79 -6.81 14.96 -3.40
C HIS A 79 -7.63 14.39 -4.55
N LEU A 80 -8.59 15.14 -5.09
CA LEU A 80 -9.37 14.75 -6.26
C LEU A 80 -8.46 14.51 -7.48
N LEU A 81 -7.53 15.42 -7.75
CA LEU A 81 -6.59 15.33 -8.86
C LEU A 81 -5.68 14.11 -8.73
N VAL A 82 -5.10 13.89 -7.55
CA VAL A 82 -4.16 12.78 -7.29
C VAL A 82 -4.83 11.41 -7.34
N THR A 83 -6.09 11.32 -6.92
CA THR A 83 -6.83 10.05 -6.87
C THR A 83 -7.52 9.69 -8.19
N ASN A 84 -7.65 10.63 -9.14
CA ASN A 84 -8.30 10.41 -10.42
C ASN A 84 -7.36 9.77 -11.45
N GLU A 85 -7.57 8.48 -11.71
CA GLU A 85 -6.83 7.73 -12.73
C GLU A 85 -7.51 7.90 -14.10
N ASN A 86 -6.97 8.76 -14.95
CA ASN A 86 -7.43 8.99 -16.32
C ASN A 86 -6.31 8.76 -17.33
N SER A 87 -6.58 8.94 -18.62
CA SER A 87 -5.59 8.71 -19.68
C SER A 87 -4.39 9.66 -19.60
N TYR A 88 -4.58 10.90 -19.16
CA TYR A 88 -3.51 11.86 -18.97
C TYR A 88 -2.64 11.52 -17.74
N SER A 89 -3.26 11.37 -16.58
CA SER A 89 -2.55 11.08 -15.32
C SER A 89 -1.72 9.78 -15.40
N ARG A 90 -2.28 8.72 -16.01
CA ARG A 90 -1.56 7.47 -16.26
C ARG A 90 -0.42 7.60 -17.27
N SER A 91 -0.59 8.43 -18.31
CA SER A 91 0.48 8.71 -19.27
C SER A 91 1.66 9.43 -18.59
N CYS A 92 1.35 10.43 -17.76
CA CYS A 92 2.36 11.16 -16.99
C CYS A 92 3.10 10.26 -16.00
N GLU A 93 2.38 9.36 -15.31
CA GLU A 93 2.99 8.34 -14.42
C GLU A 93 4.00 7.48 -15.19
N MET A 94 3.67 7.05 -16.40
CA MET A 94 4.49 6.10 -17.15
C MET A 94 5.69 6.75 -17.87
N ARG A 95 5.54 7.97 -18.35
CA ARG A 95 6.48 8.59 -19.31
C ARG A 95 6.83 10.04 -18.97
N GLY A 96 6.22 10.63 -17.95
CA GLY A 96 6.29 12.05 -17.67
C GLY A 96 5.52 12.87 -18.71
N ALA A 97 5.99 14.08 -19.01
CA ALA A 97 5.39 14.94 -20.02
C ALA A 97 5.57 14.35 -21.43
N VAL A 98 4.48 13.90 -22.04
CA VAL A 98 4.48 13.33 -23.42
C VAL A 98 3.64 14.23 -24.33
N PRO A 99 4.11 14.57 -25.53
CA PRO A 99 3.30 15.31 -26.50
C PRO A 99 2.11 14.48 -26.97
N GLY A 100 0.96 15.13 -27.17
CA GLY A 100 -0.25 14.48 -27.63
C GLY A 100 -1.50 15.31 -27.38
N THR A 101 -2.59 15.02 -28.09
CA THR A 101 -3.86 15.76 -28.02
C THR A 101 -4.54 15.69 -26.66
N VAL A 102 -4.27 14.65 -25.86
CA VAL A 102 -4.77 14.53 -24.49
C VAL A 102 -4.32 15.69 -23.58
N ASN A 103 -3.20 16.33 -23.93
CA ASN A 103 -2.71 17.53 -23.22
C ASN A 103 -3.64 18.73 -23.35
N HIS A 104 -4.39 18.86 -24.46
CA HIS A 104 -5.36 19.94 -24.64
C HIS A 104 -6.56 19.72 -23.70
N ALA A 105 -7.06 18.50 -23.60
CA ALA A 105 -8.11 18.17 -22.63
C ALA A 105 -7.63 18.35 -21.18
N ALA A 106 -6.37 17.99 -20.88
CA ALA A 106 -5.80 18.22 -19.57
C ALA A 106 -5.67 19.72 -19.24
N LEU A 107 -5.24 20.52 -20.20
CA LEU A 107 -5.15 21.99 -20.03
C LEU A 107 -6.53 22.60 -19.80
N HIS A 108 -7.51 22.23 -20.61
CA HIS A 108 -8.91 22.65 -20.44
C HIS A 108 -9.43 22.35 -19.02
N ASP A 109 -9.19 21.14 -18.51
CA ASP A 109 -9.60 20.79 -17.16
C ASP A 109 -8.81 21.56 -16.09
N MET A 110 -7.52 21.86 -16.35
CA MET A 110 -6.72 22.69 -15.42
C MET A 110 -7.19 24.15 -15.39
N GLU A 111 -7.71 24.71 -16.48
CA GLU A 111 -8.36 26.03 -16.49
C GLU A 111 -9.56 26.02 -15.52
N ILE A 112 -10.37 24.98 -15.54
CA ILE A 112 -11.51 24.82 -14.64
C ILE A 112 -11.04 24.63 -13.19
N PHE A 113 -10.03 23.77 -12.95
CA PHE A 113 -9.48 23.60 -11.61
C PHE A 113 -8.84 24.89 -11.08
N LYS A 114 -8.23 25.71 -11.96
CA LYS A 114 -7.68 27.02 -11.57
C LYS A 114 -8.79 27.92 -11.01
N GLU A 115 -9.94 27.97 -11.66
CA GLU A 115 -11.11 28.71 -11.13
C GLU A 115 -11.54 28.18 -9.76
N PHE A 116 -11.47 26.85 -9.53
CA PHE A 116 -11.80 26.27 -8.23
C PHE A 116 -10.77 26.63 -7.15
N PHE A 117 -9.48 26.60 -7.48
CA PHE A 117 -8.41 26.96 -6.56
C PHE A 117 -8.44 28.46 -6.23
N ASP A 118 -8.78 29.32 -7.18
CA ASP A 118 -8.84 30.76 -7.01
C ASP A 118 -10.17 31.26 -6.43
N TYR A 119 -11.12 30.36 -6.19
CA TYR A 119 -12.45 30.77 -5.74
C TYR A 119 -12.38 31.39 -4.33
N ASP A 120 -12.82 32.65 -4.23
CA ASP A 120 -12.90 33.40 -2.96
C ASP A 120 -14.27 33.18 -2.30
N PHE A 121 -14.27 32.54 -1.14
CA PHE A 121 -15.46 32.32 -0.32
C PHE A 121 -15.86 33.56 0.52
N GLY A 122 -15.01 34.58 0.61
CA GLY A 122 -15.26 35.80 1.42
C GLY A 122 -16.62 36.46 1.12
N PRO A 123 -16.89 36.82 -0.16
CA PRO A 123 -18.13 37.51 -0.51
C PRO A 123 -19.42 36.75 -0.16
N ILE A 124 -19.45 35.42 -0.39
CA ILE A 124 -20.62 34.60 -0.03
C ILE A 124 -20.76 34.43 1.48
N CYS A 125 -19.64 34.28 2.21
CA CYS A 125 -19.62 34.18 3.67
C CYS A 125 -20.13 35.49 4.32
N GLU A 126 -19.67 36.64 3.85
CA GLU A 126 -20.11 37.95 4.33
C GLU A 126 -21.65 38.16 4.09
N ARG A 127 -22.10 37.87 2.87
CA ARG A 127 -23.49 38.02 2.49
C ARG A 127 -24.43 37.12 3.29
N LEU A 128 -24.05 35.88 3.52
CA LEU A 128 -24.84 34.88 4.23
C LEU A 128 -24.62 34.92 5.75
N HIS A 129 -23.76 35.82 6.24
CA HIS A 129 -23.37 35.92 7.65
C HIS A 129 -22.84 34.60 8.22
N VAL A 130 -22.07 33.84 7.40
CA VAL A 130 -21.46 32.59 7.82
C VAL A 130 -20.10 32.89 8.49
N ALA A 131 -20.02 32.65 9.79
CA ALA A 131 -18.81 32.82 10.56
C ALA A 131 -17.96 31.53 10.54
N GLY A 132 -16.64 31.70 10.66
CA GLY A 132 -15.72 30.57 10.89
C GLY A 132 -15.20 29.85 9.65
N PHE A 133 -15.56 30.28 8.44
CA PHE A 133 -15.02 29.67 7.21
C PHE A 133 -13.50 29.81 7.09
N SER A 134 -12.90 30.87 7.65
CA SER A 134 -11.46 31.06 7.73
C SER A 134 -10.69 29.92 8.43
N MET A 135 -11.38 29.12 9.26
CA MET A 135 -10.80 27.91 9.84
C MET A 135 -10.40 26.88 8.79
N ALA A 136 -11.09 26.84 7.65
CA ALA A 136 -10.76 25.93 6.55
C ALA A 136 -9.61 26.43 5.68
N GLU A 137 -9.26 27.71 5.76
CA GLU A 137 -8.16 28.30 4.98
C GLU A 137 -6.78 28.11 5.63
N ASP A 138 -6.72 28.05 6.96
CA ASP A 138 -5.49 27.76 7.73
C ASP A 138 -5.79 26.77 8.87
N TYR A 139 -6.21 25.57 8.49
CA TYR A 139 -6.58 24.55 9.44
C TYR A 139 -5.34 23.90 10.09
N GLN A 140 -5.32 23.96 11.41
CA GLN A 140 -4.32 23.27 12.25
C GLN A 140 -4.94 21.98 12.79
N GLY A 141 -4.53 20.84 12.23
CA GLY A 141 -5.03 19.55 12.68
C GLY A 141 -4.61 19.23 14.11
N ASN A 142 -5.52 18.76 14.94
CA ASN A 142 -5.16 18.08 16.17
C ASN A 142 -4.35 16.84 15.79
N SER A 143 -3.29 16.50 16.48
CA SER A 143 -2.29 15.45 16.21
C SER A 143 -2.84 14.01 16.10
N LEU A 144 -4.11 13.84 15.76
CA LEU A 144 -4.74 12.56 15.51
C LEU A 144 -4.22 12.01 14.19
N GLU A 145 -3.63 10.82 14.26
CA GLU A 145 -3.22 10.09 13.07
C GLU A 145 -4.41 9.89 12.12
N SER A 146 -4.22 10.22 10.85
CA SER A 146 -5.18 9.95 9.79
C SER A 146 -5.64 8.48 9.80
N ARG A 147 -6.93 8.24 9.55
CA ARG A 147 -7.49 6.90 9.44
C ARG A 147 -7.13 6.21 8.12
N VAL A 148 -6.94 6.99 7.05
CA VAL A 148 -6.78 6.49 5.68
C VAL A 148 -5.36 6.68 5.17
N TYR A 149 -4.72 7.82 5.43
CA TYR A 149 -3.38 8.13 4.95
C TYR A 149 -2.35 8.09 6.08
N ASN A 150 -1.13 7.69 5.75
CA ASN A 150 0.00 7.89 6.64
C ASN A 150 0.52 9.34 6.51
N ALA A 151 1.30 9.79 7.49
CA ALA A 151 1.80 11.17 7.55
C ALA A 151 2.50 11.62 6.25
N ARG A 152 3.23 10.70 5.57
CA ARG A 152 3.91 11.01 4.32
C ARG A 152 2.95 11.28 3.16
N ILE A 153 1.90 10.46 3.00
CA ILE A 153 0.89 10.66 1.94
C ILE A 153 0.18 11.99 2.18
N CYS A 154 -0.20 12.23 3.42
CA CYS A 154 -0.83 13.48 3.83
C CYS A 154 0.05 14.70 3.49
N ALA A 155 1.32 14.69 3.92
CA ALA A 155 2.26 15.77 3.64
C ALA A 155 2.41 16.04 2.14
N ARG A 156 2.54 14.99 1.30
CA ARG A 156 2.64 15.12 -0.16
C ARG A 156 1.42 15.79 -0.79
N ILE A 157 0.22 15.44 -0.32
CA ILE A 157 -1.02 16.03 -0.85
C ILE A 157 -1.14 17.48 -0.40
N CYS A 158 -0.84 17.80 0.87
CA CYS A 158 -0.86 19.18 1.37
C CYS A 158 0.20 20.07 0.68
N GLU A 159 1.43 19.55 0.44
CA GLU A 159 2.45 20.26 -0.32
C GLU A 159 2.04 20.50 -1.77
N LEU A 160 1.40 19.51 -2.42
CA LEU A 160 0.84 19.66 -3.76
C LEU A 160 -0.25 20.73 -3.78
N ALA A 161 -1.15 20.73 -2.80
CA ALA A 161 -2.22 21.70 -2.66
C ALA A 161 -1.68 23.16 -2.61
N VAL A 162 -0.60 23.37 -1.84
CA VAL A 162 0.09 24.68 -1.78
C VAL A 162 0.68 25.06 -3.15
N LYS A 163 1.39 24.14 -3.81
CA LYS A 163 1.99 24.41 -5.13
C LYS A 163 0.93 24.72 -6.19
N LEU A 164 -0.18 23.97 -6.21
CA LEU A 164 -1.27 24.20 -7.15
C LEU A 164 -2.00 25.53 -6.87
N GLY A 165 -2.21 25.89 -5.60
CA GLY A 165 -2.80 27.15 -5.22
C GLY A 165 -1.91 28.39 -5.55
N GLN A 166 -0.59 28.20 -5.60
CA GLN A 166 0.37 29.25 -5.95
C GLN A 166 0.60 29.40 -7.45
N ALA A 167 0.19 28.42 -8.27
CA ALA A 167 0.37 28.47 -9.71
C ALA A 167 -0.43 29.64 -10.31
N ALA A 168 0.23 30.48 -11.09
CA ALA A 168 -0.41 31.66 -11.68
C ALA A 168 -1.30 31.31 -12.88
N THR A 169 -0.98 30.23 -13.60
CA THR A 169 -1.70 29.82 -14.82
C THR A 169 -2.06 28.32 -14.81
N ALA A 170 -3.00 27.94 -15.67
CA ALA A 170 -3.39 26.53 -15.87
C ALA A 170 -2.23 25.69 -16.41
N GLU A 171 -1.33 26.27 -17.21
CA GLU A 171 -0.12 25.61 -17.71
C GLU A 171 0.84 25.28 -16.57
N GLU A 172 1.03 26.21 -15.62
CA GLU A 172 1.85 25.97 -14.42
C GLU A 172 1.23 24.89 -13.54
N MET A 173 -0.08 24.93 -13.30
CA MET A 173 -0.80 23.87 -12.58
C MET A 173 -0.60 22.52 -13.25
N LYS A 174 -0.76 22.45 -14.57
CA LYS A 174 -0.55 21.24 -15.37
C LYS A 174 0.88 20.73 -15.23
N ALA A 175 1.89 21.62 -15.26
CA ALA A 175 3.28 21.24 -15.09
C ALA A 175 3.56 20.64 -13.69
N VAL A 176 3.11 21.32 -12.62
CA VAL A 176 3.21 20.85 -11.24
C VAL A 176 2.57 19.45 -11.08
N LEU A 177 1.39 19.26 -11.65
CA LEU A 177 0.68 18.00 -11.55
C LEU A 177 1.34 16.89 -12.38
N THR A 178 1.89 17.22 -13.56
CA THR A 178 2.67 16.28 -14.40
C THR A 178 3.89 15.77 -13.65
N ASP A 179 4.63 16.67 -13.00
CA ASP A 179 5.81 16.31 -12.20
C ASP A 179 5.44 15.45 -11.01
N PHE A 180 4.33 15.78 -10.34
CA PHE A 180 3.81 14.97 -9.24
C PHE A 180 3.48 13.54 -9.71
N TYR A 181 2.76 13.38 -10.82
CA TYR A 181 2.42 12.05 -11.35
C TYR A 181 3.65 11.26 -11.79
N ARG A 182 4.66 11.93 -12.36
CA ARG A 182 5.92 11.29 -12.74
C ARG A 182 6.68 10.77 -11.54
N GLU A 183 6.72 11.55 -10.45
CA GLU A 183 7.52 11.25 -9.25
C GLU A 183 6.81 10.27 -8.33
N TYR A 184 5.54 10.51 -8.04
CA TYR A 184 4.78 9.76 -7.02
C TYR A 184 3.73 8.83 -7.59
N GLY A 185 3.34 9.02 -8.86
CA GLY A 185 2.29 8.29 -9.53
C GLY A 185 0.89 8.80 -9.24
N VAL A 186 -0.13 8.04 -9.67
CA VAL A 186 -1.53 8.41 -9.56
C VAL A 186 -2.35 7.32 -8.89
N GLY A 187 -3.42 7.74 -8.22
CA GLY A 187 -4.38 6.85 -7.59
C GLY A 187 -3.79 6.03 -6.44
N LYS A 188 -4.48 4.95 -6.09
CA LYS A 188 -4.08 4.11 -4.96
C LYS A 188 -2.67 3.51 -5.11
N LEU A 189 -2.26 3.16 -6.34
CA LEU A 189 -0.95 2.57 -6.59
C LEU A 189 0.19 3.58 -6.44
N GLY A 190 -0.06 4.85 -6.72
CA GLY A 190 0.89 5.94 -6.47
C GLY A 190 1.08 6.20 -4.97
N LEU A 191 -0.01 6.26 -4.24
CA LEU A 191 -0.01 6.72 -2.85
C LEU A 191 0.43 5.65 -1.83
N HIS A 192 0.10 4.37 -2.06
CA HIS A 192 0.30 3.30 -1.08
C HIS A 192 1.44 2.34 -1.46
N LYS A 193 2.09 1.76 -0.44
CA LYS A 193 3.19 0.79 -0.57
C LYS A 193 2.70 -0.63 -0.74
N CYS A 194 1.70 -1.01 0.08
CA CYS A 194 1.22 -2.37 0.20
C CYS A 194 -0.28 -2.45 0.00
N PHE A 195 -0.67 -3.59 -0.51
CA PHE A 195 -2.04 -3.88 -0.90
C PHE A 195 -2.40 -5.30 -0.48
N ARG A 196 -3.70 -5.57 -0.49
CA ARG A 196 -4.29 -6.91 -0.38
C ARG A 196 -5.37 -7.08 -1.44
N ILE A 197 -5.80 -8.31 -1.66
CA ILE A 197 -6.96 -8.58 -2.50
C ILE A 197 -8.23 -8.37 -1.68
N GLY A 198 -9.12 -7.53 -2.20
CA GLY A 198 -10.48 -7.33 -1.70
C GLY A 198 -11.52 -7.62 -2.78
N ARG A 199 -12.75 -7.24 -2.51
CA ARG A 199 -13.86 -7.31 -3.48
C ARG A 199 -14.37 -5.90 -3.74
N ASP A 200 -14.71 -5.62 -4.99
CA ASP A 200 -15.43 -4.41 -5.39
C ASP A 200 -16.95 -4.56 -5.15
N GLU A 201 -17.72 -3.54 -5.46
CA GLU A 201 -19.18 -3.53 -5.31
C GLU A 201 -19.87 -4.63 -6.12
N ASP A 202 -19.29 -5.03 -7.24
CA ASP A 202 -19.75 -6.16 -8.06
C ASP A 202 -19.28 -7.53 -7.55
N GLY A 203 -18.61 -7.59 -6.40
CA GLY A 203 -18.03 -8.81 -5.83
C GLY A 203 -16.77 -9.31 -6.54
N ARG A 204 -16.21 -8.53 -7.47
CA ARG A 204 -15.03 -8.91 -8.25
C ARG A 204 -13.75 -8.59 -7.47
N ALA A 205 -12.73 -9.44 -7.66
CA ALA A 205 -11.43 -9.23 -7.04
C ALA A 205 -10.80 -7.91 -7.48
N CYS A 206 -10.39 -7.10 -6.52
CA CYS A 206 -9.73 -5.82 -6.72
C CYS A 206 -8.58 -5.62 -5.73
N ILE A 207 -7.66 -4.73 -6.08
CA ILE A 207 -6.54 -4.35 -5.22
C ILE A 207 -7.02 -3.28 -4.24
N GLN A 208 -6.85 -3.53 -2.94
CA GLN A 208 -7.17 -2.59 -1.86
C GLN A 208 -5.90 -2.19 -1.11
N PRO A 209 -5.69 -0.89 -0.81
CA PRO A 209 -4.52 -0.45 -0.07
C PRO A 209 -4.56 -0.90 1.39
N VAL A 210 -3.36 -1.17 1.93
CA VAL A 210 -3.14 -1.39 3.37
C VAL A 210 -2.55 -0.09 3.93
N PRO A 211 -3.31 0.70 4.70
CA PRO A 211 -2.86 2.03 5.13
C PRO A 211 -1.76 1.98 6.19
N ARG A 212 -1.78 1.00 7.08
CA ARG A 212 -0.82 0.85 8.18
C ARG A 212 -0.02 -0.43 8.01
N ILE A 213 1.25 -0.28 7.70
CA ILE A 213 2.20 -1.37 7.57
C ILE A 213 3.18 -1.28 8.73
N ALA A 214 3.60 -2.43 9.25
CA ALA A 214 4.64 -2.47 10.27
C ALA A 214 5.90 -1.75 9.79
N HIS A 215 6.39 -0.79 10.55
CA HIS A 215 7.65 -0.09 10.32
C HIS A 215 8.82 -1.01 10.67
N VAL A 216 9.14 -1.91 9.74
CA VAL A 216 10.32 -2.80 9.83
C VAL A 216 11.31 -2.32 8.79
N ARG A 217 12.59 -2.18 9.17
CA ARG A 217 13.72 -1.94 8.28
C ARG A 217 14.59 -3.18 8.20
N LEU A 218 15.36 -3.34 7.13
CA LEU A 218 16.30 -4.46 7.02
C LEU A 218 17.38 -4.41 8.11
N GLU A 219 17.78 -3.23 8.54
CA GLU A 219 18.71 -3.03 9.66
C GLU A 219 18.13 -3.47 11.02
N ASP A 220 16.78 -3.48 11.16
CA ASP A 220 16.13 -3.93 12.40
C ASP A 220 16.22 -5.46 12.56
N LEU A 221 16.42 -6.18 11.47
CA LEU A 221 16.50 -7.63 11.44
C LEU A 221 17.94 -8.06 11.73
N VAL A 222 18.23 -8.38 12.98
CA VAL A 222 19.55 -8.77 13.44
C VAL A 222 19.87 -10.20 12.98
N GLY A 223 21.07 -10.39 12.45
CA GLY A 223 21.52 -11.67 11.89
C GLY A 223 21.02 -11.89 10.46
N TYR A 224 21.24 -13.10 9.96
CA TYR A 224 20.81 -13.53 8.62
C TYR A 224 21.39 -12.68 7.46
N GLU A 225 22.62 -12.20 7.59
CA GLU A 225 23.25 -11.29 6.61
C GLU A 225 23.27 -11.88 5.21
N ILE A 226 23.70 -13.14 5.05
CA ILE A 226 23.73 -13.83 3.75
C ILE A 226 22.34 -14.02 3.15
N PRO A 227 21.31 -14.50 3.88
CA PRO A 227 19.93 -14.52 3.40
C PRO A 227 19.40 -13.15 2.99
N LYS A 228 19.64 -12.12 3.80
CA LYS A 228 19.23 -10.74 3.50
C LYS A 228 19.87 -10.21 2.23
N GLU A 229 21.18 -10.39 2.08
CA GLU A 229 21.93 -9.96 0.89
C GLU A 229 21.40 -10.60 -0.39
N LYS A 230 21.10 -11.91 -0.39
CA LYS A 230 20.47 -12.58 -1.53
C LYS A 230 19.12 -11.99 -1.91
N LEU A 231 18.30 -11.69 -0.91
CA LEU A 231 16.98 -11.09 -1.12
C LEU A 231 17.09 -9.67 -1.67
N ILE A 232 17.99 -8.86 -1.10
CA ILE A 232 18.30 -7.48 -1.52
C ILE A 232 18.78 -7.48 -2.97
N ASN A 233 19.78 -8.30 -3.31
CA ASN A 233 20.35 -8.36 -4.65
C ASN A 233 19.31 -8.72 -5.73
N ASN A 234 18.41 -9.68 -5.44
CA ASN A 234 17.32 -10.02 -6.34
C ASN A 234 16.31 -8.89 -6.49
N THR A 235 16.00 -8.19 -5.40
CA THR A 235 15.06 -7.06 -5.40
C THR A 235 15.65 -5.83 -6.08
N ASP A 236 16.92 -5.50 -5.85
CA ASP A 236 17.63 -4.42 -6.54
C ASP A 236 17.68 -4.65 -8.06
N ALA A 237 17.98 -5.88 -8.48
CA ALA A 237 17.92 -6.23 -9.90
C ALA A 237 16.53 -5.99 -10.49
N PHE A 238 15.48 -6.44 -9.79
CA PHE A 238 14.10 -6.28 -10.22
C PHE A 238 13.67 -4.82 -10.35
N VAL A 239 13.92 -4.02 -9.30
CA VAL A 239 13.55 -2.60 -9.27
C VAL A 239 14.32 -1.79 -10.33
N ALA A 240 15.59 -2.14 -10.55
CA ALA A 240 16.40 -1.55 -11.61
C ALA A 240 16.01 -1.99 -13.04
N GLY A 241 14.98 -2.83 -13.20
CA GLY A 241 14.54 -3.32 -14.51
C GLY A 241 15.44 -4.41 -15.12
N ARG A 242 16.37 -4.97 -14.33
CA ARG A 242 17.21 -6.09 -14.73
C ARG A 242 16.50 -7.42 -14.51
N ALA A 243 17.01 -8.49 -15.10
CA ALA A 243 16.48 -9.84 -14.89
C ALA A 243 16.52 -10.23 -13.40
N ALA A 244 15.40 -10.67 -12.87
CA ALA A 244 15.25 -11.13 -11.50
C ALA A 244 14.23 -12.28 -11.44
N ASN A 245 14.26 -13.05 -10.36
CA ASN A 245 13.49 -14.27 -10.22
C ASN A 245 12.43 -14.18 -9.13
N ASN A 246 11.42 -15.04 -9.21
CA ASN A 246 10.56 -15.34 -8.07
C ASN A 246 11.42 -15.87 -6.92
N CYS A 247 11.04 -15.55 -5.69
CA CYS A 247 11.84 -15.87 -4.51
C CYS A 247 11.04 -16.66 -3.47
N LEU A 248 11.60 -17.75 -3.00
CA LEU A 248 11.06 -18.54 -1.90
C LEU A 248 12.00 -18.43 -0.69
N LEU A 249 11.51 -17.84 0.40
CA LEU A 249 12.18 -17.81 1.70
C LEU A 249 11.64 -18.99 2.52
N PHE A 250 12.50 -19.94 2.86
CA PHE A 250 12.08 -21.13 3.62
C PHE A 250 12.95 -21.35 4.84
N GLY A 251 12.44 -22.09 5.83
CA GLY A 251 13.18 -22.43 7.06
C GLY A 251 12.35 -22.24 8.31
N ASP A 252 13.02 -22.19 9.46
CA ASP A 252 12.38 -22.27 10.76
C ASP A 252 11.44 -21.09 11.07
N ALA A 253 10.43 -21.36 11.90
CA ALA A 253 9.47 -20.34 12.32
C ALA A 253 10.18 -19.25 13.17
N GLY A 254 9.70 -18.00 13.05
CA GLY A 254 10.21 -16.90 13.86
C GLY A 254 11.57 -16.34 13.45
N THR A 255 12.16 -16.77 12.30
CA THR A 255 13.46 -16.34 11.80
C THR A 255 13.44 -15.04 10.99
N GLY A 256 12.32 -14.36 10.90
CA GLY A 256 12.21 -13.04 10.25
C GLY A 256 11.92 -13.06 8.74
N LYS A 257 11.57 -14.21 8.14
CA LYS A 257 11.25 -14.33 6.69
C LYS A 257 10.23 -13.28 6.21
N SER A 258 9.05 -13.26 6.81
CA SER A 258 7.98 -12.30 6.45
C SER A 258 8.37 -10.86 6.79
N SER A 259 9.14 -10.65 7.87
CA SER A 259 9.65 -9.35 8.26
C SER A 259 10.64 -8.79 7.23
N CYS A 260 11.48 -9.62 6.60
CA CYS A 260 12.36 -9.20 5.50
C CYS A 260 11.57 -8.65 4.32
N ILE A 261 10.43 -9.28 3.95
CA ILE A 261 9.62 -8.80 2.83
C ILE A 261 8.90 -7.49 3.19
N LYS A 262 8.43 -7.33 4.45
CA LYS A 262 7.89 -6.06 4.93
C LYS A 262 8.93 -4.93 4.92
N ALA A 263 10.17 -5.24 5.29
CA ALA A 263 11.27 -4.29 5.23
C ALA A 263 11.60 -3.88 3.77
N ILE A 264 11.67 -4.84 2.85
CA ILE A 264 11.80 -4.58 1.40
C ILE A 264 10.68 -3.63 0.91
N ALA A 265 9.43 -3.86 1.30
CA ALA A 265 8.32 -2.99 0.92
C ALA A 265 8.50 -1.54 1.42
N ASN A 266 9.10 -1.37 2.60
CA ASN A 266 9.37 -0.04 3.15
C ASN A 266 10.53 0.67 2.45
N GLU A 267 11.62 -0.03 2.18
CA GLU A 267 12.84 0.58 1.63
C GLU A 267 12.78 0.83 0.12
N TYR A 268 12.06 0.00 -0.62
CA TYR A 268 12.00 0.09 -2.08
C TYR A 268 10.78 0.82 -2.63
N TYR A 269 9.90 1.32 -1.77
CA TYR A 269 8.71 2.04 -2.22
C TYR A 269 9.06 3.26 -3.08
N ASP A 270 10.01 4.10 -2.64
CA ASP A 270 10.42 5.31 -3.36
C ASP A 270 11.17 4.99 -4.66
N LYS A 271 11.66 3.76 -4.80
CA LYS A 271 12.20 3.20 -6.06
C LYS A 271 11.10 2.55 -6.94
N GLY A 272 9.82 2.75 -6.63
CA GLY A 272 8.68 2.27 -7.42
C GLY A 272 8.21 0.85 -7.09
N LEU A 273 8.68 0.23 -6.00
CA LEU A 273 8.18 -1.09 -5.59
C LEU A 273 6.81 -1.00 -4.90
N ARG A 274 5.94 -1.95 -5.21
CA ARG A 274 4.64 -2.18 -4.56
C ARG A 274 4.51 -3.65 -4.16
N VAL A 275 3.91 -3.92 -3.01
CA VAL A 275 3.71 -5.29 -2.53
C VAL A 275 2.22 -5.57 -2.41
N ILE A 276 1.78 -6.71 -2.94
CA ILE A 276 0.40 -7.18 -2.87
C ILE A 276 0.39 -8.48 -2.09
N GLU A 277 -0.17 -8.46 -0.88
CA GLU A 277 -0.34 -9.64 -0.06
C GLU A 277 -1.51 -10.47 -0.59
N VAL A 278 -1.27 -11.77 -0.77
CA VAL A 278 -2.25 -12.71 -1.31
C VAL A 278 -2.31 -13.94 -0.43
N TYR A 279 -3.51 -14.25 0.04
CA TYR A 279 -3.77 -15.46 0.82
C TYR A 279 -4.09 -16.65 -0.09
N LYS A 280 -3.82 -17.87 0.37
CA LYS A 280 -3.95 -19.09 -0.40
C LYS A 280 -5.33 -19.24 -1.07
N HIS A 281 -6.42 -18.97 -0.36
CA HIS A 281 -7.80 -19.04 -0.89
C HIS A 281 -8.10 -18.02 -2.01
N GLN A 282 -7.19 -17.07 -2.27
CA GLN A 282 -7.34 -16.03 -3.30
C GLN A 282 -6.54 -16.35 -4.58
N PHE A 283 -5.87 -17.50 -4.67
CA PHE A 283 -5.01 -17.81 -5.82
C PHE A 283 -5.79 -17.88 -7.14
N GLN A 284 -7.06 -18.25 -7.12
CA GLN A 284 -7.92 -18.18 -8.29
C GLN A 284 -8.09 -16.78 -8.87
N ASP A 285 -7.92 -15.73 -8.05
CA ASP A 285 -8.04 -14.33 -8.46
C ASP A 285 -6.73 -13.74 -9.03
N LEU A 286 -5.60 -14.46 -8.93
CA LEU A 286 -4.26 -13.94 -9.28
C LEU A 286 -4.19 -13.40 -10.71
N ASN A 287 -4.71 -14.11 -11.70
CA ASN A 287 -4.69 -13.65 -13.10
C ASN A 287 -5.42 -12.32 -13.26
N ARG A 288 -6.54 -12.13 -12.56
CA ARG A 288 -7.30 -10.88 -12.56
C ARG A 288 -6.51 -9.75 -11.89
N ILE A 289 -5.85 -10.02 -10.79
CA ILE A 289 -5.00 -9.03 -10.10
C ILE A 289 -3.81 -8.65 -10.98
N ILE A 290 -3.14 -9.63 -11.59
CA ILE A 290 -2.02 -9.37 -12.50
C ILE A 290 -2.46 -8.51 -13.68
N SER A 291 -3.65 -8.74 -14.24
CA SER A 291 -4.18 -7.92 -15.34
C SER A 291 -4.40 -6.45 -14.96
N GLN A 292 -4.67 -6.14 -13.69
CA GLN A 292 -4.82 -4.76 -13.19
C GLN A 292 -3.49 -4.01 -13.04
N ILE A 293 -2.38 -4.74 -12.86
CA ILE A 293 -1.06 -4.17 -12.60
C ILE A 293 -0.07 -4.31 -13.75
N LYS A 294 -0.34 -5.20 -14.71
CA LYS A 294 0.48 -5.30 -15.91
C LYS A 294 0.42 -3.98 -16.68
N GLY A 295 1.55 -3.49 -17.14
CA GLY A 295 1.61 -2.22 -17.88
C GLY A 295 1.57 -0.96 -17.01
N ARG A 296 1.59 -1.07 -15.68
CA ARG A 296 1.83 0.07 -14.78
C ARG A 296 3.34 0.30 -14.62
N ASN A 297 3.72 1.53 -14.33
CA ASN A 297 5.14 1.92 -14.19
C ASN A 297 5.80 1.46 -12.87
N TYR A 298 5.10 0.66 -12.08
CA TYR A 298 5.63 0.13 -10.83
C TYR A 298 6.13 -1.30 -10.99
N LYS A 299 7.02 -1.70 -10.09
CA LYS A 299 7.41 -3.08 -9.87
C LYS A 299 6.55 -3.67 -8.77
N PHE A 300 5.96 -4.83 -9.00
CA PHE A 300 5.05 -5.49 -8.06
C PHE A 300 5.64 -6.79 -7.55
N ILE A 301 5.65 -6.94 -6.23
CA ILE A 301 5.87 -8.23 -5.58
C ILE A 301 4.52 -8.74 -5.10
N ILE A 302 4.08 -9.89 -5.63
CA ILE A 302 2.97 -10.65 -5.07
C ILE A 302 3.53 -11.46 -3.91
N PHE A 303 3.12 -11.13 -2.70
CA PHE A 303 3.62 -11.74 -1.48
C PHE A 303 2.66 -12.79 -0.95
N MET A 304 3.17 -14.00 -0.72
CA MET A 304 2.43 -15.12 -0.15
C MET A 304 3.13 -15.55 1.15
N ASP A 305 2.48 -15.27 2.27
CA ASP A 305 3.02 -15.60 3.60
C ASP A 305 2.61 -17.00 4.02
N ASP A 306 3.54 -17.74 4.66
CA ASP A 306 3.37 -19.09 5.19
C ASP A 306 2.78 -20.09 4.17
N LEU A 307 3.36 -20.09 2.96
CA LEU A 307 2.90 -20.94 1.87
C LEU A 307 3.18 -22.42 2.18
N SER A 308 2.12 -23.21 2.24
CA SER A 308 2.17 -24.66 2.38
C SER A 308 0.95 -25.30 1.73
N PHE A 309 1.09 -26.52 1.21
CA PHE A 309 0.01 -27.25 0.57
C PHE A 309 -0.16 -28.62 1.24
N GLU A 310 -1.40 -28.99 1.47
CA GLU A 310 -1.79 -30.36 1.82
C GLU A 310 -1.98 -31.20 0.54
N ASP A 311 -2.02 -32.52 0.64
CA ASP A 311 -1.99 -33.40 -0.51
C ASP A 311 -3.20 -33.28 -1.46
N PHE A 312 -4.35 -32.93 -0.90
CA PHE A 312 -5.62 -32.80 -1.63
C PHE A 312 -5.95 -31.38 -2.12
N GLU A 313 -5.10 -30.38 -1.82
CA GLU A 313 -5.37 -28.99 -2.18
C GLU A 313 -5.10 -28.72 -3.67
N ILE A 314 -6.01 -28.03 -4.33
CA ILE A 314 -5.91 -27.68 -5.74
C ILE A 314 -5.30 -26.31 -6.00
N GLU A 315 -5.15 -25.49 -4.96
CA GLU A 315 -4.65 -24.12 -5.01
C GLU A 315 -3.26 -24.02 -5.62
N TYR A 316 -2.43 -25.06 -5.45
CA TYR A 316 -1.10 -25.12 -6.07
C TYR A 316 -1.17 -25.07 -7.60
N LYS A 317 -2.25 -25.59 -8.23
CA LYS A 317 -2.43 -25.55 -9.68
C LYS A 317 -2.61 -24.13 -10.20
N TYR A 318 -3.37 -23.29 -9.48
CA TYR A 318 -3.51 -21.87 -9.80
C TYR A 318 -2.18 -21.15 -9.71
N LEU A 319 -1.42 -21.37 -8.64
CA LEU A 319 -0.11 -20.76 -8.46
C LEU A 319 0.88 -21.23 -9.53
N LYS A 320 0.90 -22.54 -9.85
CA LYS A 320 1.72 -23.11 -10.92
C LYS A 320 1.44 -22.44 -12.26
N ALA A 321 0.16 -22.31 -12.63
CA ALA A 321 -0.26 -21.65 -13.87
C ALA A 321 0.21 -20.20 -13.96
N VAL A 322 0.20 -19.47 -12.85
CA VAL A 322 0.67 -18.06 -12.78
C VAL A 322 2.19 -17.97 -12.86
N ILE A 323 2.92 -18.88 -12.19
CA ILE A 323 4.40 -18.86 -12.21
C ILE A 323 4.95 -19.28 -13.58
N GLU A 324 4.35 -20.28 -14.21
CA GLU A 324 4.77 -20.78 -15.54
C GLU A 324 4.42 -19.78 -16.64
N GLY A 325 3.34 -19.02 -16.46
CA GLY A 325 2.72 -18.27 -17.53
C GLY A 325 2.06 -19.23 -18.54
N GLY A 326 0.87 -18.88 -19.02
CA GLY A 326 0.25 -19.65 -20.11
C GLY A 326 0.78 -19.18 -21.47
N LEU A 327 -0.12 -19.00 -22.44
CA LEU A 327 0.22 -18.39 -23.73
C LEU A 327 0.62 -16.92 -23.61
N GLU A 328 0.19 -16.24 -22.54
CA GLU A 328 0.56 -14.85 -22.27
C GLU A 328 1.91 -14.80 -21.52
N LYS A 329 2.87 -14.03 -22.06
CA LYS A 329 4.16 -13.81 -21.39
C LYS A 329 3.94 -13.20 -20.00
N LYS A 330 4.60 -13.75 -18.98
CA LYS A 330 4.60 -13.18 -17.63
C LYS A 330 5.01 -11.69 -17.68
N PRO A 331 4.27 -10.79 -17.04
CA PRO A 331 4.63 -9.38 -17.01
C PRO A 331 6.00 -9.16 -16.37
N GLU A 332 6.86 -8.38 -17.00
CA GLU A 332 8.22 -8.08 -16.53
C GLU A 332 8.24 -7.21 -15.26
N ASN A 333 7.10 -6.64 -14.91
CA ASN A 333 6.94 -5.82 -13.73
C ASN A 333 6.33 -6.56 -12.53
N VAL A 334 6.22 -7.91 -12.58
CA VAL A 334 5.62 -8.72 -11.49
C VAL A 334 6.54 -9.87 -11.11
N LEU A 335 6.88 -9.97 -9.82
CA LEU A 335 7.51 -11.13 -9.21
C LEU A 335 6.65 -11.72 -8.09
N ILE A 336 6.87 -12.98 -7.77
CA ILE A 336 6.23 -13.69 -6.66
C ILE A 336 7.29 -13.95 -5.60
N TYR A 337 7.05 -13.46 -4.39
CA TYR A 337 7.84 -13.78 -3.21
C TYR A 337 6.97 -14.57 -2.24
N ALA A 338 7.45 -15.71 -1.81
CA ALA A 338 6.74 -16.55 -0.86
C ALA A 338 7.60 -16.84 0.36
N THR A 339 6.96 -16.99 1.53
CA THR A 339 7.61 -17.56 2.71
C THR A 339 7.03 -18.93 3.00
N SER A 340 7.81 -19.82 3.58
CA SER A 340 7.37 -21.13 4.03
C SER A 340 8.16 -21.60 5.26
N ASN A 341 7.50 -22.31 6.13
CA ASN A 341 8.19 -23.03 7.21
C ASN A 341 8.66 -24.43 6.77
N ARG A 342 8.47 -24.79 5.49
CA ARG A 342 8.84 -26.07 4.89
C ARG A 342 9.66 -25.89 3.63
N ARG A 343 10.68 -26.71 3.47
CA ARG A 343 11.56 -26.64 2.31
C ARG A 343 10.84 -26.95 0.99
N HIS A 344 9.96 -27.92 1.01
CA HIS A 344 9.31 -28.45 -0.19
C HIS A 344 7.85 -27.98 -0.36
N LEU A 345 7.36 -27.03 0.46
CA LEU A 345 5.99 -26.51 0.45
C LEU A 345 4.91 -27.60 0.74
N ILE A 346 5.29 -28.81 1.10
CA ILE A 346 4.41 -29.96 1.31
C ILE A 346 4.58 -30.50 2.72
N ARG A 347 3.54 -31.09 3.26
CA ARG A 347 3.59 -31.84 4.51
C ARG A 347 4.17 -33.22 4.20
N GLU A 348 5.42 -33.48 4.61
CA GLU A 348 5.99 -34.81 4.57
C GLU A 348 5.26 -35.68 5.62
N ASN A 349 4.51 -36.66 5.20
CA ASN A 349 3.94 -37.64 6.09
C ASN A 349 5.05 -38.64 6.44
N TYR A 350 5.21 -38.94 7.72
CA TYR A 350 6.20 -39.91 8.23
C TYR A 350 5.97 -41.36 7.73
N GLY A 351 4.87 -41.61 7.00
CA GLY A 351 4.55 -42.89 6.36
C GLY A 351 5.35 -43.23 5.11
N ASP A 352 6.00 -42.25 4.47
CA ASP A 352 6.70 -42.45 3.19
C ASP A 352 8.09 -43.09 3.32
N LYS A 353 8.49 -43.51 4.52
CA LYS A 353 9.83 -44.10 4.79
C LYS A 353 9.82 -45.55 5.29
N THR A 354 8.71 -46.26 5.22
CA THR A 354 8.72 -47.69 5.55
C THR A 354 8.76 -48.54 4.26
N GLU A 355 9.97 -49.06 3.99
CA GLU A 355 10.21 -50.17 3.11
C GLU A 355 9.59 -51.44 3.73
N ASP A 356 8.31 -51.74 3.47
CA ASP A 356 7.82 -53.11 3.61
C ASP A 356 6.65 -53.33 2.65
N GLY A 357 6.87 -54.30 1.73
CA GLY A 357 6.06 -54.51 0.57
C GLY A 357 4.72 -55.23 0.80
N SER A 358 3.64 -54.60 0.39
CA SER A 358 2.44 -55.33 -0.01
C SER A 358 1.84 -54.74 -1.31
N LEU A 359 1.47 -55.59 -2.25
CA LEU A 359 1.07 -55.28 -3.63
C LEU A 359 -0.25 -54.49 -3.78
N SER A 360 -0.96 -54.20 -2.71
CA SER A 360 -2.18 -53.39 -2.73
C SER A 360 -1.91 -51.87 -2.52
N GLU A 361 -0.77 -51.51 -1.96
CA GLU A 361 -0.34 -50.13 -1.69
C GLU A 361 0.30 -49.47 -2.93
N ALA A 362 0.86 -50.28 -3.85
CA ALA A 362 1.60 -49.78 -5.02
C ALA A 362 0.79 -48.90 -6.00
N ARG A 363 -0.55 -48.97 -6.02
CA ARG A 363 -1.38 -48.08 -6.83
C ARG A 363 -1.70 -46.76 -6.14
N GLN A 364 -1.80 -46.75 -4.83
CA GLN A 364 -1.99 -45.53 -4.03
C GLN A 364 -0.67 -44.73 -3.95
N ASP A 365 0.48 -45.45 -3.87
CA ASP A 365 1.82 -44.87 -3.84
C ASP A 365 2.20 -44.20 -5.17
N MET A 366 1.78 -44.71 -6.33
CA MET A 366 2.07 -44.08 -7.62
C MET A 366 1.36 -42.74 -7.79
N HIS A 367 0.11 -42.62 -7.36
CA HIS A 367 -0.63 -41.34 -7.42
C HIS A 367 -0.11 -40.33 -6.40
N THR A 368 0.35 -40.77 -5.24
CA THR A 368 1.00 -39.94 -4.21
C THR A 368 2.35 -39.46 -4.70
N SER A 369 3.14 -40.34 -5.34
CA SER A 369 4.43 -39.99 -5.93
C SER A 369 4.32 -38.94 -7.03
N ASP A 370 3.36 -39.07 -7.94
CA ASP A 370 3.14 -38.10 -9.02
C ASP A 370 2.72 -36.73 -8.48
N THR A 371 1.84 -36.69 -7.48
CA THR A 371 1.39 -35.45 -6.83
C THR A 371 2.53 -34.76 -6.07
N VAL A 372 3.38 -35.54 -5.38
CA VAL A 372 4.57 -35.01 -4.68
C VAL A 372 5.58 -34.47 -5.68
N GLN A 373 5.86 -35.19 -6.78
CA GLN A 373 6.74 -34.70 -7.85
C GLN A 373 6.19 -33.43 -8.50
N GLU A 374 4.90 -33.35 -8.73
CA GLU A 374 4.27 -32.18 -9.31
C GLU A 374 4.39 -30.93 -8.39
N LYS A 375 4.22 -31.13 -7.08
CA LYS A 375 4.39 -30.05 -6.07
C LYS A 375 5.86 -29.67 -5.88
N LEU A 376 6.80 -30.62 -5.90
CA LEU A 376 8.23 -30.35 -5.89
C LEU A 376 8.64 -29.51 -7.11
N SER A 377 8.02 -29.77 -8.25
CA SER A 377 8.25 -28.98 -9.47
C SER A 377 7.89 -27.51 -9.29
N LEU A 378 6.96 -27.14 -8.38
CA LEU A 378 6.63 -25.77 -8.05
C LEU A 378 7.78 -25.05 -7.34
N VAL A 379 8.49 -25.72 -6.42
CA VAL A 379 9.64 -25.14 -5.70
C VAL A 379 10.77 -24.78 -6.68
N TYR A 380 11.04 -25.65 -7.67
CA TYR A 380 12.08 -25.39 -8.68
C TYR A 380 11.75 -24.21 -9.61
N ARG A 381 10.48 -23.77 -9.66
CA ARG A 381 10.08 -22.58 -10.42
C ARG A 381 10.30 -21.26 -9.71
N PHE A 382 10.62 -21.31 -8.40
CA PHE A 382 11.24 -20.18 -7.72
C PHE A 382 12.72 -20.16 -8.06
N GLY A 383 13.14 -19.27 -8.95
CA GLY A 383 14.52 -19.20 -9.40
C GLY A 383 15.53 -18.86 -8.29
N VAL A 384 15.05 -18.26 -7.19
CA VAL A 384 15.85 -17.95 -5.99
C VAL A 384 15.19 -18.58 -4.78
N THR A 385 15.95 -19.45 -4.08
CA THR A 385 15.54 -20.04 -2.81
C THR A 385 16.51 -19.60 -1.71
N ILE A 386 15.98 -19.10 -0.58
CA ILE A 386 16.74 -18.52 0.51
C ILE A 386 16.37 -19.22 1.81
N TYR A 387 17.39 -19.85 2.45
CA TYR A 387 17.18 -20.56 3.71
C TYR A 387 17.38 -19.65 4.91
N PHE A 388 16.43 -19.68 5.84
CA PHE A 388 16.45 -19.02 7.13
C PHE A 388 16.39 -20.08 8.24
N GLY A 389 17.56 -20.60 8.64
CA GLY A 389 17.66 -21.57 9.72
C GLY A 389 17.49 -20.95 11.10
N ALA A 390 17.13 -21.76 12.10
CA ALA A 390 17.15 -21.30 13.49
C ALA A 390 18.57 -20.80 13.86
N PRO A 391 18.69 -19.68 14.59
CA PRO A 391 20.00 -19.21 15.03
C PRO A 391 20.60 -20.19 16.04
N ASP A 392 21.92 -20.33 16.02
CA ASP A 392 22.62 -20.98 17.10
C ASP A 392 22.56 -20.14 18.40
N LYS A 393 23.00 -20.73 19.51
CA LYS A 393 22.95 -20.05 20.82
C LYS A 393 23.71 -18.72 20.83
N LYS A 394 24.86 -18.66 20.14
CA LYS A 394 25.68 -17.46 20.08
C LYS A 394 25.02 -16.37 19.22
N GLN A 395 24.44 -16.77 18.11
CA GLN A 395 23.66 -15.87 17.25
C GLN A 395 22.41 -15.34 17.98
N PHE A 396 21.69 -16.20 18.71
CA PHE A 396 20.53 -15.81 19.51
C PHE A 396 20.92 -14.77 20.58
N GLN A 397 21.99 -15.01 21.32
CA GLN A 397 22.51 -14.06 22.31
C GLN A 397 22.93 -12.72 21.64
N GLY A 398 23.50 -12.77 20.44
CA GLY A 398 23.81 -11.58 19.65
C GLY A 398 22.54 -10.78 19.27
N ILE A 399 21.48 -11.48 18.86
CA ILE A 399 20.17 -10.87 18.56
C ILE A 399 19.60 -10.21 19.83
N VAL A 400 19.58 -10.92 20.96
CA VAL A 400 19.09 -10.39 22.24
C VAL A 400 19.86 -9.15 22.65
N LYS A 401 21.18 -9.17 22.56
CA LYS A 401 22.04 -8.01 22.90
C LYS A 401 21.66 -6.76 22.09
N VAL A 402 21.60 -6.89 20.77
CA VAL A 402 21.24 -5.75 19.90
C VAL A 402 19.84 -5.26 20.17
N LEU A 403 18.88 -6.15 20.39
CA LEU A 403 17.50 -5.77 20.74
C LEU A 403 17.43 -5.08 22.11
N ALA A 404 18.21 -5.54 23.11
CA ALA A 404 18.28 -4.91 24.43
C ALA A 404 18.83 -3.47 24.32
N GLU A 405 19.95 -3.29 23.61
CA GLU A 405 20.56 -1.97 23.37
C GLU A 405 19.58 -1.01 22.69
N ARG A 406 18.89 -1.45 21.64
CA ARG A 406 17.90 -0.63 20.91
C ARG A 406 16.69 -0.25 21.74
N ASN A 407 16.31 -1.10 22.68
CA ASN A 407 15.15 -0.88 23.55
C ASN A 407 15.49 -0.22 24.89
N GLY A 408 16.76 0.15 25.11
CA GLY A 408 17.22 0.83 26.33
C GLY A 408 17.20 -0.06 27.56
N VAL A 409 17.29 -1.39 27.40
CA VAL A 409 17.39 -2.34 28.52
C VAL A 409 18.80 -2.32 29.08
N ASN A 410 18.95 -1.79 30.30
CA ASN A 410 20.23 -1.65 31.01
C ASN A 410 20.43 -2.85 31.95
N MET A 411 20.77 -4.01 31.40
CA MET A 411 21.08 -5.20 32.16
C MET A 411 22.52 -5.67 31.87
N PRO A 412 23.30 -6.13 32.88
CA PRO A 412 24.62 -6.70 32.61
C PRO A 412 24.54 -7.85 31.60
N GLN A 413 25.48 -7.87 30.67
CA GLN A 413 25.42 -8.81 29.52
C GLN A 413 25.32 -10.29 29.94
N GLU A 414 26.00 -10.67 31.02
CA GLU A 414 25.94 -12.05 31.53
C GLU A 414 24.56 -12.43 32.07
N GLU A 415 23.94 -11.52 32.82
CA GLU A 415 22.58 -11.69 33.34
C GLU A 415 21.55 -11.71 32.22
N LEU A 416 21.66 -10.80 31.25
CA LEU A 416 20.81 -10.75 30.07
C LEU A 416 20.84 -12.08 29.29
N PHE A 417 22.03 -12.63 29.05
CA PHE A 417 22.19 -13.89 28.34
C PHE A 417 21.66 -15.08 29.13
N LEU A 418 21.86 -15.09 30.45
CA LEU A 418 21.34 -16.14 31.33
C LEU A 418 19.82 -16.12 31.34
N ALA A 419 19.22 -14.92 31.49
CA ALA A 419 17.76 -14.74 31.47
C ALA A 419 17.18 -15.11 30.10
N ALA A 420 17.80 -14.69 29.01
CA ALA A 420 17.38 -15.02 27.65
C ALA A 420 17.42 -16.53 27.38
N ASN A 421 18.46 -17.22 27.84
CA ASN A 421 18.56 -18.69 27.71
C ASN A 421 17.47 -19.42 28.54
N LYS A 422 17.12 -18.93 29.72
CA LYS A 422 15.99 -19.48 30.49
C LYS A 422 14.66 -19.25 29.78
N TRP A 423 14.49 -18.05 29.20
CA TRP A 423 13.27 -17.68 28.48
C TRP A 423 13.05 -18.58 27.26
N GLU A 424 14.08 -18.80 26.44
CA GLU A 424 13.96 -19.59 25.20
C GLU A 424 13.56 -21.04 25.46
N LEU A 425 14.05 -21.65 26.54
CA LEU A 425 13.69 -23.01 26.95
C LEU A 425 12.20 -23.15 27.27
N ALA A 426 11.58 -22.07 27.78
CA ALA A 426 10.17 -22.06 28.14
C ALA A 426 9.23 -21.61 27.01
N HIS A 427 9.76 -20.92 25.98
CA HIS A 427 8.94 -20.17 25.00
C HIS A 427 9.21 -20.54 23.53
N GLY A 428 9.64 -21.77 23.23
CA GLY A 428 9.61 -22.31 21.88
C GLY A 428 10.93 -22.22 21.10
N GLY A 429 12.06 -22.10 21.81
CA GLY A 429 13.40 -22.26 21.23
C GLY A 429 14.01 -20.99 20.63
N LEU A 430 15.18 -21.18 20.03
CA LEU A 430 16.02 -20.10 19.52
C LEU A 430 15.42 -19.48 18.26
N SER A 431 14.92 -18.24 18.36
CA SER A 431 14.41 -17.49 17.20
C SER A 431 14.44 -15.97 17.44
N GLY A 432 14.41 -15.17 16.39
CA GLY A 432 14.27 -13.71 16.49
C GLY A 432 12.96 -13.28 17.17
N ARG A 433 11.88 -14.04 16.97
CA ARG A 433 10.59 -13.82 17.67
C ARG A 433 10.72 -14.02 19.15
N THR A 434 11.35 -15.12 19.58
CA THR A 434 11.56 -15.43 21.01
C THR A 434 12.43 -14.36 21.66
N ALA A 435 13.47 -13.89 20.96
CA ALA A 435 14.30 -12.79 21.43
C ALA A 435 13.50 -11.48 21.63
N GLN A 436 12.67 -11.11 20.66
CA GLN A 436 11.83 -9.92 20.75
C GLN A 436 10.83 -10.02 21.91
N GLN A 437 10.15 -11.17 22.05
CA GLN A 437 9.21 -11.42 23.14
C GLN A 437 9.86 -11.33 24.52
N PHE A 438 11.12 -11.78 24.62
CA PHE A 438 11.90 -11.66 25.86
C PHE A 438 12.17 -10.18 26.20
N ILE A 439 12.58 -9.38 25.23
CA ILE A 439 12.82 -7.93 25.43
C ILE A 439 11.51 -7.20 25.78
N ASP A 440 10.41 -7.54 25.11
CA ASP A 440 9.09 -6.96 25.42
C ASP A 440 8.64 -7.31 26.83
N TYR A 441 8.92 -8.53 27.30
CA TYR A 441 8.66 -8.96 28.67
C TYR A 441 9.48 -8.15 29.69
N LEU A 442 10.79 -7.97 29.46
CA LEU A 442 11.64 -7.16 30.36
C LEU A 442 11.15 -5.71 30.45
N LYS A 443 10.71 -5.14 29.35
CA LYS A 443 10.11 -3.77 29.34
C LYS A 443 8.81 -3.72 30.14
N GLY A 444 8.00 -4.77 30.08
CA GLY A 444 6.74 -4.85 30.79
C GLY A 444 6.85 -5.11 32.29
N SER A 445 7.92 -5.82 32.73
CA SER A 445 8.16 -6.13 34.14
C SER A 445 8.74 -4.97 34.96
N GLY A 446 9.19 -3.90 34.29
CA GLY A 446 9.77 -2.75 34.98
C GLY A 446 11.18 -2.97 35.53
N ASP A 447 11.83 -4.08 35.19
CA ASP A 447 13.23 -4.38 35.49
C ASP A 447 14.15 -3.68 34.49
N LEU A 448 14.06 -2.34 34.41
CA LEU A 448 14.87 -1.47 33.53
C LEU A 448 16.01 -0.85 34.31
#